data_10b41ba4988f299793de0c20af07062e
#
_entry.id   10b41ba4988f299793de0c20af07062e
#
_cell.length_a   1.000
_cell.length_b   1.000
_cell.length_c   1.000
_cell.angle_alpha   90.00
_cell.angle_beta   90.00
_cell.angle_gamma   90.00
#
_symmetry.space_group_name_H-M   'P 1'
#
loop_
_entity.id
_entity.type
_entity.pdbx_description
1 polymer ?
#
loop_
_entity_poly.entity_id
_entity_poly.type
_entity_poly.pdbx_seq_one_letter_code
_entity_poly.pdbx_strand_id
1 'polypeptide(L)'
;MLSRLLKEHQARQSERRELQERRRREAIAAATRLTEALVDHLNVGVAQAYVNQRKLDHEVKTLQVQAAQFAKQTGQWITMVENFNQALKVCVW
;
A
#
# COMPACT_ATOMS: atom_id res chain seq x y z
N MET A 1 64.91 -13.73 -17.53
CA MET A 1 64.33 -13.56 -16.17
C MET A 1 63.32 -12.45 -16.11
N LEU A 2 63.68 -11.23 -16.47
CA LEU A 2 62.74 -10.11 -16.47
C LEU A 2 61.51 -10.32 -17.37
N SER A 3 61.71 -10.87 -18.57
CA SER A 3 60.59 -11.14 -19.48
C SER A 3 59.60 -12.20 -18.96
N ARG A 4 60.12 -13.17 -18.20
CA ARG A 4 59.29 -14.20 -17.55
C ARG A 4 58.44 -13.61 -16.43
N LEU A 5 59.03 -12.78 -15.59
CA LEU A 5 58.34 -12.07 -14.52
C LEU A 5 57.28 -11.13 -15.08
N LEU A 6 57.59 -10.45 -16.17
CA LEU A 6 56.62 -9.56 -16.85
C LEU A 6 55.43 -10.35 -17.40
N LYS A 7 55.69 -11.48 -18.05
CA LYS A 7 54.61 -12.36 -18.55
C LYS A 7 53.72 -12.89 -17.45
N GLU A 8 54.32 -13.33 -16.35
CA GLU A 8 53.58 -13.80 -15.17
C GLU A 8 52.70 -12.67 -14.57
N HIS A 9 53.28 -11.48 -14.48
CA HIS A 9 52.53 -10.32 -13.97
C HIS A 9 51.35 -9.95 -14.89
N GLN A 10 51.58 -9.95 -16.21
CA GLN A 10 50.51 -9.68 -17.18
C GLN A 10 49.44 -10.73 -17.16
N ALA A 11 49.80 -12.02 -17.01
CA ALA A 11 48.84 -13.10 -16.87
C ALA A 11 47.95 -12.93 -15.60
N ARG A 12 48.57 -12.59 -14.48
CA ARG A 12 47.84 -12.32 -13.23
C ARG A 12 46.93 -11.11 -13.34
N GLN A 13 47.39 -10.05 -14.00
CA GLN A 13 46.57 -8.87 -14.26
C GLN A 13 45.34 -9.21 -15.11
N SER A 14 45.57 -10.00 -16.18
CA SER A 14 44.49 -10.44 -17.05
C SER A 14 43.45 -11.26 -16.29
N GLU A 15 43.88 -12.20 -15.48
CA GLU A 15 42.97 -13.00 -14.62
C GLU A 15 42.17 -12.14 -13.64
N ARG A 16 42.82 -11.16 -13.04
CA ARG A 16 42.16 -10.22 -12.12
C ARG A 16 41.10 -9.38 -12.84
N ARG A 17 41.42 -8.90 -14.05
CA ARG A 17 40.48 -8.14 -14.88
C ARG A 17 39.26 -8.98 -15.25
N GLU A 18 39.48 -10.22 -15.66
CA GLU A 18 38.40 -11.14 -16.00
C GLU A 18 37.51 -11.43 -14.78
N LEU A 19 38.13 -11.67 -13.63
CA LEU A 19 37.40 -11.89 -12.40
C LEU A 19 36.61 -10.67 -11.97
N GLN A 20 37.19 -9.48 -12.03
CA GLN A 20 36.53 -8.23 -11.73
C GLN A 20 35.35 -7.96 -12.67
N GLU A 21 35.53 -8.21 -13.97
CA GLU A 21 34.47 -8.02 -14.96
C GLU A 21 33.31 -9.01 -14.72
N ARG A 22 33.62 -10.24 -14.39
CA ARG A 22 32.58 -11.24 -14.01
C ARG A 22 31.82 -10.80 -12.77
N ARG A 23 32.50 -10.39 -11.72
CA ARG A 23 31.90 -9.90 -10.48
C ARG A 23 31.05 -8.67 -10.73
N ARG A 24 31.52 -7.77 -11.57
CA ARG A 24 30.77 -6.59 -11.97
C ARG A 24 29.48 -6.95 -12.68
N ARG A 25 29.51 -7.87 -13.62
CA ARG A 25 28.30 -8.35 -14.33
C ARG A 25 27.33 -9.02 -13.39
N GLU A 26 27.83 -9.85 -12.50
CA GLU A 26 27.00 -10.51 -11.48
C GLU A 26 26.35 -9.50 -10.54
N ALA A 27 27.10 -8.49 -10.12
CA ALA A 27 26.57 -7.43 -9.25
C ALA A 27 25.51 -6.61 -9.98
N ILE A 28 25.73 -6.26 -11.24
CA ILE A 28 24.74 -5.52 -12.06
C ILE A 28 23.47 -6.37 -12.25
N ALA A 29 23.63 -7.66 -12.57
CA ALA A 29 22.51 -8.56 -12.74
C ALA A 29 21.70 -8.71 -11.43
N ALA A 30 22.39 -8.83 -10.30
CA ALA A 30 21.74 -8.89 -8.99
C ALA A 30 21.01 -7.58 -8.64
N ALA A 31 21.62 -6.44 -8.90
CA ALA A 31 21.01 -5.13 -8.69
C ALA A 31 19.77 -4.94 -9.59
N THR A 32 19.85 -5.36 -10.85
CA THR A 32 18.73 -5.30 -11.78
C THR A 32 17.56 -6.15 -11.29
N ARG A 33 17.82 -7.39 -10.86
CA ARG A 33 16.79 -8.27 -10.30
C ARG A 33 16.14 -7.69 -9.04
N LEU A 34 16.97 -7.09 -8.18
CA LEU A 34 16.46 -6.44 -6.98
C LEU A 34 15.55 -5.26 -7.33
N THR A 35 15.96 -4.42 -8.28
CA THR A 35 15.18 -3.28 -8.74
C THR A 35 13.85 -3.73 -9.34
N GLU A 36 13.85 -4.76 -10.19
CA GLU A 36 12.64 -5.33 -10.78
C GLU A 36 11.69 -5.86 -9.70
N ALA A 37 12.23 -6.60 -8.71
CA ALA A 37 11.44 -7.12 -7.61
C ALA A 37 10.84 -6.01 -6.77
N LEU A 38 11.58 -4.93 -6.50
CA LEU A 38 11.08 -3.78 -5.76
C LEU A 38 9.97 -3.04 -6.53
N VAL A 39 10.16 -2.85 -7.84
CA VAL A 39 9.14 -2.21 -8.69
C VAL A 39 7.86 -3.03 -8.72
N ASP A 40 7.97 -4.35 -8.89
CA ASP A 40 6.82 -5.26 -8.86
C ASP A 40 6.09 -5.20 -7.51
N HIS A 41 6.85 -5.22 -6.43
CA HIS A 41 6.30 -5.14 -5.08
C HIS A 41 5.57 -3.81 -4.85
N LEU A 42 6.14 -2.69 -5.28
CA LEU A 42 5.52 -1.37 -5.21
C LEU A 42 4.25 -1.30 -6.05
N ASN A 43 4.27 -1.85 -7.27
CA ASN A 43 3.09 -1.88 -8.14
C ASN A 43 1.94 -2.68 -7.53
N VAL A 44 2.23 -3.82 -6.92
CA VAL A 44 1.24 -4.61 -6.18
C VAL A 44 0.70 -3.83 -4.99
N GLY A 45 1.58 -3.18 -4.23
CA GLY A 45 1.18 -2.34 -3.09
C GLY A 45 0.28 -1.18 -3.48
N VAL A 46 0.61 -0.49 -4.57
CA VAL A 46 -0.20 0.61 -5.11
C VAL A 46 -1.56 0.10 -5.59
N ALA A 47 -1.60 -1.03 -6.30
CA ALA A 47 -2.86 -1.63 -6.73
C ALA A 47 -3.75 -2.00 -5.55
N GLN A 48 -3.20 -2.58 -4.49
CA GLN A 48 -3.93 -2.87 -3.25
C GLN A 48 -4.45 -1.61 -2.57
N ALA A 49 -3.64 -0.55 -2.54
CA ALA A 49 -4.05 0.73 -1.98
C ALA A 49 -5.25 1.32 -2.74
N TYR A 50 -5.27 1.24 -4.06
CA TYR A 50 -6.41 1.66 -4.89
C TYR A 50 -7.67 0.86 -4.58
N VAL A 51 -7.55 -0.46 -4.49
CA VAL A 51 -8.68 -1.33 -4.13
C VAL A 51 -9.21 -0.98 -2.74
N ASN A 52 -8.32 -0.80 -1.78
CA ASN A 52 -8.69 -0.43 -0.41
C ASN A 52 -9.36 0.94 -0.36
N GLN A 53 -8.87 1.91 -1.12
CA GLN A 53 -9.45 3.23 -1.22
C GLN A 53 -10.87 3.18 -1.79
N ARG A 54 -11.10 2.39 -2.83
CA ARG A 54 -12.44 2.19 -3.38
C ARG A 54 -13.41 1.58 -2.36
N LYS A 55 -12.95 0.57 -1.63
CA LYS A 55 -13.74 -0.05 -0.57
C LYS A 55 -14.07 0.95 0.52
N LEU A 56 -13.08 1.74 0.93
CA LEU A 56 -13.27 2.78 1.95
C LEU A 56 -14.27 3.83 1.49
N ASP A 57 -14.19 4.30 0.26
CA ASP A 57 -15.14 5.25 -0.31
C ASP A 57 -16.56 4.69 -0.30
N HIS A 58 -16.72 3.43 -0.65
CA HIS A 58 -18.02 2.75 -0.61
C HIS A 58 -18.55 2.64 0.82
N GLU A 59 -17.71 2.25 1.76
CA GLU A 59 -18.04 2.15 3.18
C GLU A 59 -18.45 3.51 3.76
N VAL A 60 -17.73 4.56 3.42
CA VAL A 60 -18.05 5.94 3.84
C VAL A 60 -19.42 6.36 3.32
N LYS A 61 -19.74 6.09 2.05
CA LYS A 61 -21.04 6.40 1.48
C LYS A 61 -22.16 5.61 2.17
N THR A 62 -21.94 4.35 2.45
CA THR A 62 -22.88 3.51 3.19
C THR A 62 -23.10 4.06 4.60
N LEU A 63 -22.04 4.43 5.28
CA LEU A 63 -22.10 5.03 6.60
C LEU A 63 -22.88 6.36 6.58
N GLN A 64 -22.68 7.20 5.58
CA GLN A 64 -23.42 8.44 5.42
C GLN A 64 -24.93 8.20 5.27
N VAL A 65 -25.30 7.21 4.46
CA VAL A 65 -26.71 6.82 4.29
C VAL A 65 -27.29 6.31 5.61
N GLN A 66 -26.57 5.44 6.30
CA GLN A 66 -27.00 4.90 7.59
C GLN A 66 -27.13 5.99 8.65
N ALA A 67 -26.19 6.93 8.68
CA ALA A 67 -26.25 8.07 9.60
C ALA A 67 -27.47 8.96 9.33
N ALA A 68 -27.79 9.21 8.06
CA ALA A 68 -28.97 9.97 7.68
C ALA A 68 -30.27 9.25 8.07
N GLN A 69 -30.33 7.94 7.86
CA GLN A 69 -31.48 7.12 8.28
C GLN A 69 -31.63 7.12 9.81
N PHE A 70 -30.53 6.99 10.53
CA PHE A 70 -30.55 7.04 12.00
C PHE A 70 -31.04 8.40 12.50
N ALA A 71 -30.56 9.50 11.92
CA ALA A 71 -31.02 10.84 12.26
C ALA A 71 -32.53 11.01 12.01
N LYS A 72 -33.02 10.49 10.89
CA LYS A 72 -34.46 10.49 10.56
C LYS A 72 -35.28 9.69 11.57
N GLN A 73 -34.83 8.49 11.88
CA GLN A 73 -35.51 7.62 12.87
C GLN A 73 -35.49 8.25 14.24
N THR A 74 -34.38 8.86 14.65
CA THR A 74 -34.29 9.58 15.94
C THR A 74 -35.27 10.75 15.99
N GLY A 75 -35.37 11.52 14.90
CA GLY A 75 -36.35 12.61 14.79
C GLY A 75 -37.78 12.13 14.90
N GLN A 76 -38.13 11.03 14.24
CA GLN A 76 -39.45 10.41 14.34
C GLN A 76 -39.75 9.92 15.75
N TRP A 77 -38.75 9.32 16.41
CA TRP A 77 -38.89 8.86 17.78
C TRP A 77 -39.14 10.02 18.75
N ILE A 78 -38.41 11.12 18.61
CA ILE A 78 -38.58 12.33 19.38
C ILE A 78 -40.01 12.88 19.19
N THR A 79 -40.47 12.95 17.96
CA THR A 79 -41.85 13.40 17.64
C THR A 79 -42.89 12.50 18.31
N MET A 80 -42.69 11.19 18.27
CA MET A 80 -43.58 10.24 18.97
C MET A 80 -43.59 10.47 20.48
N VAL A 81 -42.44 10.69 21.09
CA VAL A 81 -42.34 10.96 22.54
C VAL A 81 -43.01 12.28 22.90
N GLU A 82 -42.82 13.32 22.09
CA GLU A 82 -43.51 14.61 22.30
C GLU A 82 -45.03 14.47 22.20
N ASN A 83 -45.52 13.75 21.16
CA ASN A 83 -46.95 13.50 21.01
C ASN A 83 -47.53 12.69 22.17
N PHE A 84 -46.80 11.67 22.60
CA PHE A 84 -47.20 10.87 23.76
C PHE A 84 -47.26 11.70 25.05
N ASN A 85 -46.26 12.55 25.25
CA ASN A 85 -46.16 13.43 26.38
C ASN A 85 -47.30 14.46 26.40
N GLN A 86 -47.67 15.00 25.23
CA GLN A 86 -48.80 15.91 25.07
C GLN A 86 -50.11 15.20 25.33
N ALA A 87 -50.28 13.98 24.83
CA ALA A 87 -51.48 13.17 25.09
C ALA A 87 -51.64 12.89 26.59
N LEU A 88 -50.59 12.58 27.30
CA LEU A 88 -50.61 12.43 28.76
C LEU A 88 -51.05 13.71 29.48
N LYS A 89 -50.57 14.86 29.06
CA LYS A 89 -50.96 16.14 29.62
C LYS A 89 -52.45 16.41 29.43
N VAL A 90 -52.99 16.07 28.28
CA VAL A 90 -54.43 16.23 27.98
C VAL A 90 -55.26 15.26 28.77
N CYS A 91 -54.82 13.99 28.94
CA CYS A 91 -55.58 12.98 29.72
C CYS A 91 -55.57 13.24 31.23
N VAL A 92 -54.52 13.89 31.76
CA VAL A 92 -54.37 14.19 33.18
C VAL A 92 -55.20 15.44 33.57
N TRP A 93 -55.44 16.30 32.63
CA TRP A 93 -56.28 17.52 32.83
C TRP A 93 -57.69 17.34 32.31
#